data_8351f462e2f48b03f02dbe214defbf09
#
_entry.id   8351f462e2f48b03f02dbe214defbf09
#
_cell.length_a   1.000
_cell.length_b   1.000
_cell.length_c   1.000
_cell.angle_alpha   90.00
_cell.angle_beta   90.00
_cell.angle_gamma   90.00
#
_symmetry.space_group_name_H-M   'P 1'
#
loop_
_entity.id
_entity.type
_entity.pdbx_description
1 polymer ?
#
loop_
_entity_poly.entity_id
_entity_poly.type
_entity_poly.pdbx_seq_one_letter_code
_entity_poly.pdbx_strand_id
1 'polypeptide(L)'
;TLTELKQKTFLLAPTGRAAKVFSNYSGQKAFTIHKKIYRQKAFSNEPTGFMPTDNLHKDTLFIVDEASMISNDGIDSISFGTGRLLDDLIQYVYSGENCRLILMGDVAQLPPVMQTESPALNPEILRGYNLQVQEITLTQVVRQSGDSGILLNATRLRDALRNNTVEIYPKLQLKGFTDFRKVNGDELIEEISSAYSHDGIEETMIITRSNKRATIYNNGIRNRILYREEELSAGDRLMVAKNNYYWTSDCKEMDFIANGEIVQILRVRRTTELYGFRFADVTVRFQDYDLELDIKILLDTLQTDTPALPKELNDKLFFTILEDYDDIPTKAGKMKKMKADPHYNVVQVKYAYAITCHKAQGGQWMNVFLDIGYMTEEMLAQGIRLAEESYRA
;
A
#
# COMPACT_ATOMS: atom_id res chain seq x y z
N THR A 1 -18.55 -7.07 -23.73
CA THR A 1 -17.51 -7.15 -22.68
C THR A 1 -16.59 -8.33 -22.92
N LEU A 2 -15.41 -8.41 -22.24
CA LEU A 2 -14.48 -9.55 -22.37
C LEU A 2 -15.13 -10.89 -21.98
N THR A 3 -16.06 -10.85 -21.03
CA THR A 3 -16.86 -12.01 -20.63
C THR A 3 -17.77 -12.51 -21.75
N GLU A 4 -18.41 -11.61 -22.49
CA GLU A 4 -19.24 -11.96 -23.66
C GLU A 4 -18.39 -12.57 -24.78
N LEU A 5 -17.15 -12.09 -24.93
CA LEU A 5 -16.18 -12.66 -25.89
C LEU A 5 -15.56 -13.98 -25.42
N LYS A 6 -15.93 -14.49 -24.24
CA LYS A 6 -15.35 -15.68 -23.60
C LYS A 6 -13.82 -15.63 -23.47
N GLN A 7 -13.24 -14.42 -23.39
CA GLN A 7 -11.81 -14.25 -23.23
C GLN A 7 -11.40 -14.61 -21.79
N LYS A 8 -10.48 -15.54 -21.64
CA LYS A 8 -9.88 -15.81 -20.32
C LYS A 8 -9.13 -14.57 -19.83
N THR A 9 -9.48 -14.12 -18.64
CA THR A 9 -8.87 -12.93 -18.05
C THR A 9 -8.39 -13.18 -16.63
N PHE A 10 -7.26 -12.58 -16.27
CA PHE A 10 -6.82 -12.44 -14.89
C PHE A 10 -6.70 -10.96 -14.55
N LEU A 11 -7.37 -10.56 -13.48
CA LEU A 11 -7.33 -9.21 -12.95
C LEU A 11 -6.28 -9.11 -11.86
N LEU A 12 -5.37 -8.16 -11.98
CA LEU A 12 -4.24 -7.99 -11.09
C LEU A 12 -4.14 -6.54 -10.61
N ALA A 13 -3.51 -6.34 -9.45
CA ALA A 13 -3.14 -5.02 -8.96
C ALA A 13 -1.86 -5.09 -8.10
N PRO A 14 -1.12 -3.99 -7.91
CA PRO A 14 0.11 -3.96 -7.12
C PRO A 14 -0.13 -4.22 -5.63
N THR A 15 -1.27 -3.76 -5.09
CA THR A 15 -1.61 -3.85 -3.66
C THR A 15 -2.89 -4.64 -3.43
N GLY A 16 -3.07 -5.18 -2.20
CA GLY A 16 -4.28 -5.91 -1.82
C GLY A 16 -5.54 -5.05 -1.92
N ARG A 17 -5.44 -3.79 -1.47
CA ARG A 17 -6.55 -2.83 -1.55
C ARG A 17 -6.96 -2.54 -2.99
N ALA A 18 -6.00 -2.25 -3.88
CA ALA A 18 -6.29 -2.03 -5.30
C ALA A 18 -6.92 -3.28 -5.95
N ALA A 19 -6.41 -4.48 -5.63
CA ALA A 19 -6.99 -5.73 -6.12
C ALA A 19 -8.45 -5.90 -5.69
N LYS A 20 -8.78 -5.51 -4.45
CA LYS A 20 -10.15 -5.57 -3.96
C LYS A 20 -11.06 -4.56 -4.64
N VAL A 21 -10.65 -3.30 -4.72
CA VAL A 21 -11.41 -2.28 -5.45
C VAL A 21 -11.67 -2.74 -6.88
N PHE A 22 -10.66 -3.28 -7.55
CA PHE A 22 -10.78 -3.84 -8.88
C PHE A 22 -11.76 -5.02 -8.94
N SER A 23 -11.74 -5.92 -7.93
CA SER A 23 -12.71 -7.02 -7.83
C SER A 23 -14.15 -6.50 -7.72
N ASN A 24 -14.39 -5.52 -6.87
CA ASN A 24 -15.72 -4.96 -6.62
C ASN A 24 -16.30 -4.29 -7.87
N TYR A 25 -15.48 -3.49 -8.58
CA TYR A 25 -15.94 -2.82 -9.80
C TYR A 25 -16.13 -3.77 -10.98
N SER A 26 -15.29 -4.80 -11.10
CA SER A 26 -15.36 -5.74 -12.23
C SER A 26 -16.35 -6.88 -12.04
N GLY A 27 -16.75 -7.15 -10.80
CA GLY A 27 -17.54 -8.34 -10.45
C GLY A 27 -16.76 -9.66 -10.60
N GLN A 28 -15.43 -9.59 -10.78
CA GLN A 28 -14.54 -10.74 -10.91
C GLN A 28 -13.42 -10.66 -9.88
N LYS A 29 -12.95 -11.79 -9.38
CA LYS A 29 -11.85 -11.81 -8.40
C LYS A 29 -10.54 -11.31 -9.02
N ALA A 30 -9.99 -10.25 -8.47
CA ALA A 30 -8.65 -9.77 -8.77
C ALA A 30 -7.66 -10.24 -7.69
N PHE A 31 -6.39 -10.32 -8.06
CA PHE A 31 -5.30 -10.77 -7.18
C PHE A 31 -4.20 -9.72 -7.15
N THR A 32 -3.38 -9.75 -6.11
CA THR A 32 -2.13 -8.98 -6.18
C THR A 32 -1.18 -9.62 -7.19
N ILE A 33 -0.37 -8.78 -7.86
CA ILE A 33 0.68 -9.26 -8.77
C ILE A 33 1.55 -10.28 -8.05
N HIS A 34 2.02 -9.95 -6.85
CA HIS A 34 2.88 -10.82 -6.04
C HIS A 34 2.26 -12.20 -5.80
N LYS A 35 0.98 -12.27 -5.44
CA LYS A 35 0.30 -13.55 -5.23
C LYS A 35 0.22 -14.39 -6.50
N LYS A 36 0.09 -13.73 -7.66
CA LYS A 36 -0.08 -14.44 -8.94
C LYS A 36 1.23 -14.98 -9.50
N ILE A 37 2.31 -14.19 -9.40
CA ILE A 37 3.56 -14.50 -10.09
C ILE A 37 4.63 -15.15 -9.22
N TYR A 38 4.47 -15.12 -7.87
CA TYR A 38 5.47 -15.68 -6.96
C TYR A 38 4.94 -16.85 -6.13
N ARG A 39 5.84 -17.77 -5.79
CA ARG A 39 5.62 -18.84 -4.81
C ARG A 39 6.72 -18.82 -3.77
N GLN A 40 6.37 -19.18 -2.53
CA GLN A 40 7.35 -19.32 -1.48
C GLN A 40 8.31 -20.48 -1.79
N LYS A 41 9.62 -20.26 -1.67
CA LYS A 41 10.61 -21.33 -1.77
C LYS A 41 10.38 -22.36 -0.67
N ALA A 42 10.19 -23.62 -1.05
CA ALA A 42 9.98 -24.71 -0.10
C ALA A 42 11.22 -24.95 0.80
N PHE A 43 12.42 -24.68 0.29
CA PHE A 43 13.68 -24.90 0.97
C PHE A 43 14.69 -23.79 0.64
N SER A 44 14.70 -22.68 1.36
CA SER A 44 15.80 -21.73 1.29
C SER A 44 16.33 -21.41 2.67
N ASN A 45 17.67 -21.26 2.76
CA ASN A 45 18.36 -20.84 3.98
C ASN A 45 18.16 -19.35 4.31
N GLU A 46 17.39 -18.63 3.47
CA GLU A 46 17.04 -17.24 3.65
C GLU A 46 15.60 -17.11 4.19
N PRO A 47 15.37 -16.17 5.09
CA PRO A 47 14.12 -16.11 5.87
C PRO A 47 12.85 -15.98 5.03
N THR A 48 12.91 -15.40 3.82
CA THR A 48 11.71 -15.07 3.02
C THR A 48 12.03 -14.97 1.52
N GLY A 49 12.48 -16.06 0.90
CA GLY A 49 12.66 -16.05 -0.55
C GLY A 49 11.40 -16.49 -1.28
N PHE A 50 10.81 -15.61 -2.08
CA PHE A 50 9.78 -15.95 -3.07
C PHE A 50 10.44 -16.08 -4.45
N MET A 51 10.04 -17.10 -5.23
CA MET A 51 10.51 -17.29 -6.60
C MET A 51 9.40 -17.02 -7.59
N PRO A 52 9.71 -16.50 -8.78
CA PRO A 52 8.78 -16.48 -9.89
C PRO A 52 8.26 -17.91 -10.19
N THR A 53 7.00 -17.99 -10.58
CA THR A 53 6.38 -19.26 -11.00
C THR A 53 6.29 -19.31 -12.50
N ASP A 54 6.18 -20.52 -13.05
CA ASP A 54 5.89 -20.69 -14.46
C ASP A 54 4.44 -20.30 -14.77
N ASN A 55 4.21 -19.65 -15.90
CA ASN A 55 2.89 -19.36 -16.40
C ASN A 55 2.35 -20.52 -17.24
N LEU A 56 1.45 -21.30 -16.67
CA LEU A 56 0.80 -22.44 -17.38
C LEU A 56 -0.49 -22.04 -18.12
N HIS A 57 -0.78 -20.73 -18.20
CA HIS A 57 -1.98 -20.24 -18.88
C HIS A 57 -1.76 -20.16 -20.38
N LYS A 58 -2.87 -20.38 -21.12
CA LYS A 58 -2.95 -20.27 -22.59
C LYS A 58 -4.08 -19.32 -22.96
N ASP A 59 -3.88 -18.55 -24.04
CA ASP A 59 -4.89 -17.64 -24.61
C ASP A 59 -5.49 -16.70 -23.55
N THR A 60 -4.64 -16.19 -22.64
CA THR A 60 -5.09 -15.47 -21.45
C THR A 60 -4.67 -14.01 -21.48
N LEU A 61 -5.61 -13.13 -21.16
CA LEU A 61 -5.39 -11.71 -21.00
C LEU A 61 -5.18 -11.38 -19.52
N PHE A 62 -4.02 -10.83 -19.19
CA PHE A 62 -3.73 -10.28 -17.87
C PHE A 62 -4.00 -8.79 -17.89
N ILE A 63 -4.79 -8.30 -16.94
CA ILE A 63 -5.15 -6.89 -16.81
C ILE A 63 -4.67 -6.42 -15.45
N VAL A 64 -3.80 -5.43 -15.44
CA VAL A 64 -3.25 -4.84 -14.22
C VAL A 64 -3.80 -3.44 -14.05
N ASP A 65 -4.48 -3.19 -12.95
CA ASP A 65 -4.92 -1.86 -12.54
C ASP A 65 -3.90 -1.22 -11.58
N GLU A 66 -3.91 0.11 -11.44
CA GLU A 66 -2.95 0.89 -10.65
C GLU A 66 -1.47 0.61 -11.02
N ALA A 67 -1.21 0.39 -12.32
CA ALA A 67 0.13 0.06 -12.81
C ALA A 67 1.17 1.16 -12.54
N SER A 68 0.75 2.40 -12.25
CA SER A 68 1.62 3.50 -11.82
C SER A 68 2.49 3.16 -10.61
N MET A 69 2.06 2.22 -9.76
CA MET A 69 2.76 1.82 -8.54
C MET A 69 3.81 0.70 -8.76
N ILE A 70 3.95 0.16 -9.97
CA ILE A 70 4.86 -0.96 -10.25
C ILE A 70 6.28 -0.43 -10.40
N SER A 71 7.18 -0.85 -9.48
CA SER A 71 8.61 -0.49 -9.53
C SER A 71 9.42 -1.46 -10.38
N ASN A 72 10.64 -1.02 -10.76
CA ASN A 72 11.62 -1.87 -11.46
C ASN A 72 13.06 -1.70 -10.97
N ASP A 73 13.27 -1.15 -9.76
CA ASP A 73 14.59 -0.74 -9.26
C ASP A 73 15.40 -1.82 -8.54
N GLY A 74 14.80 -2.98 -8.28
CA GLY A 74 15.48 -4.04 -7.52
C GLY A 74 15.69 -3.75 -6.02
N ILE A 75 15.14 -2.65 -5.49
CA ILE A 75 15.27 -2.27 -4.07
C ILE A 75 14.54 -3.26 -3.16
N ASP A 76 13.46 -3.85 -3.63
CA ASP A 76 12.69 -4.89 -2.92
C ASP A 76 13.30 -6.31 -3.05
N SER A 77 14.52 -6.40 -3.55
CA SER A 77 15.18 -7.63 -4.01
C SER A 77 15.38 -8.73 -2.97
N ILE A 78 15.21 -8.44 -1.69
CA ILE A 78 15.53 -9.43 -0.64
C ILE A 78 14.39 -10.43 -0.41
N SER A 79 13.16 -10.12 -0.87
CA SER A 79 11.99 -10.93 -0.53
C SER A 79 11.29 -11.58 -1.73
N PHE A 80 11.31 -10.95 -2.91
CA PHE A 80 10.50 -11.40 -4.06
C PHE A 80 11.29 -11.41 -5.37
N GLY A 81 11.39 -12.58 -6.00
CA GLY A 81 11.91 -12.74 -7.35
C GLY A 81 13.27 -12.11 -7.58
N THR A 82 13.37 -11.30 -8.63
CA THR A 82 14.56 -10.51 -8.94
C THR A 82 14.58 -9.17 -8.18
N GLY A 83 13.50 -8.81 -7.50
CA GLY A 83 13.26 -7.49 -6.91
C GLY A 83 12.76 -6.45 -7.92
N ARG A 84 12.66 -6.81 -9.18
CA ARG A 84 12.17 -5.99 -10.29
C ARG A 84 10.78 -6.46 -10.69
N LEU A 85 9.76 -5.89 -10.06
CA LEU A 85 8.39 -6.38 -10.21
C LEU A 85 7.88 -6.32 -11.65
N LEU A 86 8.25 -5.28 -12.40
CA LEU A 86 7.87 -5.15 -13.81
C LEU A 86 8.53 -6.22 -14.67
N ASP A 87 9.84 -6.45 -14.51
CA ASP A 87 10.58 -7.50 -15.23
C ASP A 87 9.94 -8.88 -14.98
N ASP A 88 9.73 -9.21 -13.70
CA ASP A 88 9.15 -10.49 -13.28
C ASP A 88 7.72 -10.67 -13.81
N LEU A 89 6.90 -9.60 -13.82
CA LEU A 89 5.55 -9.63 -14.36
C LEU A 89 5.55 -9.89 -15.88
N ILE A 90 6.37 -9.16 -16.63
CA ILE A 90 6.49 -9.31 -18.08
C ILE A 90 6.99 -10.71 -18.42
N GLN A 91 8.04 -11.17 -17.75
CA GLN A 91 8.56 -12.51 -17.94
C GLN A 91 7.49 -13.57 -17.63
N TYR A 92 6.76 -13.43 -16.54
CA TYR A 92 5.67 -14.34 -16.19
C TYR A 92 4.60 -14.38 -17.28
N VAL A 93 4.06 -13.23 -17.68
CA VAL A 93 2.96 -13.17 -18.64
C VAL A 93 3.35 -13.79 -19.98
N TYR A 94 4.52 -13.41 -20.51
CA TYR A 94 4.95 -13.82 -21.85
C TYR A 94 5.68 -15.16 -21.90
N SER A 95 5.92 -15.81 -20.77
CA SER A 95 6.29 -17.23 -20.73
C SER A 95 5.10 -18.17 -21.01
N GLY A 96 3.86 -17.67 -20.87
CA GLY A 96 2.66 -18.41 -21.22
C GLY A 96 2.37 -18.40 -22.74
N GLU A 97 1.59 -19.38 -23.20
CA GLU A 97 1.24 -19.52 -24.61
C GLU A 97 0.14 -18.53 -25.01
N ASN A 98 0.42 -17.64 -25.98
CA ASN A 98 -0.50 -16.62 -26.49
C ASN A 98 -1.12 -15.75 -25.39
N CYS A 99 -0.35 -15.42 -24.35
CA CYS A 99 -0.77 -14.52 -23.30
C CYS A 99 -0.51 -13.07 -23.66
N ARG A 100 -1.35 -12.16 -23.15
CA ARG A 100 -1.28 -10.71 -23.39
C ARG A 100 -1.42 -9.94 -22.10
N LEU A 101 -0.90 -8.71 -22.08
CA LEU A 101 -0.91 -7.83 -20.90
C LEU A 101 -1.56 -6.49 -21.24
N ILE A 102 -2.43 -6.02 -20.37
CA ILE A 102 -2.91 -4.64 -20.34
C ILE A 102 -2.45 -4.04 -19.00
N LEU A 103 -1.77 -2.91 -19.08
CA LEU A 103 -1.37 -2.10 -17.94
C LEU A 103 -2.26 -0.85 -17.91
N MET A 104 -3.03 -0.65 -16.84
CA MET A 104 -3.89 0.51 -16.65
C MET A 104 -3.38 1.32 -15.46
N GLY A 105 -3.34 2.63 -15.60
CA GLY A 105 -2.91 3.51 -14.53
C GLY A 105 -2.97 4.97 -14.94
N ASP A 106 -2.61 5.84 -14.04
CA ASP A 106 -2.61 7.29 -14.23
C ASP A 106 -1.19 7.84 -14.01
N VAL A 107 -0.58 8.36 -15.07
CA VAL A 107 0.76 8.96 -15.02
C VAL A 107 0.83 10.23 -14.17
N ALA A 108 -0.31 10.83 -13.81
CA ALA A 108 -0.38 11.97 -12.89
C ALA A 108 -0.47 11.53 -11.41
N GLN A 109 -0.64 10.24 -11.13
CA GLN A 109 -0.54 9.69 -9.78
C GLN A 109 0.93 9.53 -9.37
N LEU A 110 1.15 9.31 -8.07
CA LEU A 110 2.50 9.12 -7.55
C LEU A 110 3.16 7.89 -8.20
N PRO A 111 4.38 8.04 -8.73
CA PRO A 111 5.17 6.91 -9.20
C PRO A 111 5.61 6.02 -8.02
N PRO A 112 6.27 4.90 -8.26
CA PRO A 112 6.86 4.08 -7.21
C PRO A 112 7.80 4.91 -6.34
N VAL A 113 7.93 4.50 -5.07
CA VAL A 113 8.79 5.21 -4.10
C VAL A 113 10.22 5.31 -4.65
N MET A 114 10.84 6.50 -4.55
CA MET A 114 12.17 6.83 -5.06
C MET A 114 12.29 6.89 -6.60
N GLN A 115 11.18 6.83 -7.34
CA GLN A 115 11.17 7.02 -8.79
C GLN A 115 10.49 8.33 -9.18
N THR A 116 10.88 8.90 -10.30
CA THR A 116 10.30 10.13 -10.86
C THR A 116 9.18 9.87 -11.86
N GLU A 117 9.14 8.67 -12.42
CA GLU A 117 8.11 8.20 -13.36
C GLU A 117 7.74 6.74 -13.11
N SER A 118 6.62 6.31 -13.66
CA SER A 118 6.19 4.91 -13.61
C SER A 118 6.74 4.12 -14.79
N PRO A 119 7.67 3.17 -14.57
CA PRO A 119 8.22 2.37 -15.66
C PRO A 119 7.16 1.51 -16.37
N ALA A 120 6.13 1.08 -15.65
CA ALA A 120 5.06 0.25 -16.22
C ALA A 120 4.09 1.02 -17.13
N LEU A 121 4.09 2.35 -17.07
CA LEU A 121 3.26 3.22 -17.92
C LEU A 121 4.10 3.97 -18.96
N ASN A 122 5.40 3.72 -19.04
CA ASN A 122 6.27 4.33 -20.06
C ASN A 122 6.38 3.41 -21.29
N PRO A 123 5.83 3.80 -22.47
CA PRO A 123 5.85 2.97 -23.67
C PRO A 123 7.26 2.63 -24.17
N GLU A 124 8.24 3.53 -23.99
CA GLU A 124 9.62 3.30 -24.42
C GLU A 124 10.28 2.19 -23.61
N ILE A 125 10.08 2.21 -22.28
CA ILE A 125 10.56 1.15 -21.39
C ILE A 125 9.93 -0.20 -21.78
N LEU A 126 8.61 -0.21 -22.04
CA LEU A 126 7.91 -1.43 -22.44
C LEU A 126 8.36 -1.96 -23.81
N ARG A 127 8.67 -1.08 -24.77
CA ARG A 127 9.26 -1.49 -26.08
C ARG A 127 10.65 -2.10 -25.93
N GLY A 128 11.40 -1.69 -24.89
CA GLY A 128 12.70 -2.28 -24.55
C GLY A 128 12.66 -3.79 -24.27
N TYR A 129 11.50 -4.35 -23.92
CA TYR A 129 11.28 -5.80 -23.79
C TYR A 129 10.97 -6.51 -25.11
N ASN A 130 11.17 -5.88 -26.26
CA ASN A 130 10.80 -6.37 -27.60
C ASN A 130 9.29 -6.64 -27.75
N LEU A 131 8.45 -5.89 -27.03
CA LEU A 131 7.01 -6.00 -27.10
C LEU A 131 6.42 -5.00 -28.09
N GLN A 132 5.32 -5.40 -28.77
CA GLN A 132 4.48 -4.46 -29.51
C GLN A 132 3.57 -3.73 -28.52
N VAL A 133 3.82 -2.45 -28.31
CA VAL A 133 3.09 -1.63 -27.34
C VAL A 133 2.12 -0.70 -28.05
N GLN A 134 0.84 -0.79 -27.65
CA GLN A 134 -0.20 0.18 -28.03
C GLN A 134 -0.59 0.99 -26.81
N GLU A 135 -0.63 2.30 -26.97
CA GLU A 135 -1.02 3.23 -25.92
C GLU A 135 -2.37 3.84 -26.23
N ILE A 136 -3.24 3.90 -25.23
CA ILE A 136 -4.55 4.55 -25.29
C ILE A 136 -4.71 5.42 -24.05
N THR A 137 -4.98 6.70 -24.25
CA THR A 137 -5.25 7.65 -23.16
C THR A 137 -6.74 7.96 -23.08
N LEU A 138 -7.36 7.69 -21.93
CA LEU A 138 -8.73 8.09 -21.63
C LEU A 138 -8.71 9.50 -21.05
N THR A 139 -9.44 10.43 -21.68
CA THR A 139 -9.43 11.86 -21.31
C THR A 139 -10.71 12.31 -20.61
N GLN A 140 -11.80 11.57 -20.74
CA GLN A 140 -13.08 11.94 -20.15
C GLN A 140 -13.19 11.45 -18.70
N VAL A 141 -13.45 12.38 -17.78
CA VAL A 141 -13.70 12.05 -16.37
C VAL A 141 -15.21 11.82 -16.17
N VAL A 142 -15.56 10.66 -15.58
CA VAL A 142 -16.96 10.25 -15.41
C VAL A 142 -17.39 10.23 -13.93
N ARG A 143 -16.43 10.17 -12.99
CA ARG A 143 -16.71 9.93 -11.56
C ARG A 143 -17.22 11.13 -10.77
N GLN A 144 -17.04 12.35 -11.26
CA GLN A 144 -17.39 13.58 -10.54
C GLN A 144 -18.22 14.54 -11.40
N SER A 145 -19.07 15.36 -10.76
CA SER A 145 -19.85 16.39 -11.43
C SER A 145 -18.96 17.52 -11.94
N GLY A 146 -19.39 18.22 -12.99
CA GLY A 146 -18.66 19.36 -13.56
C GLY A 146 -18.41 20.52 -12.59
N ASP A 147 -19.16 20.60 -11.50
CA ASP A 147 -19.08 21.68 -10.49
C ASP A 147 -18.19 21.31 -9.29
N SER A 148 -17.42 20.22 -9.37
CA SER A 148 -16.54 19.77 -8.29
C SER A 148 -15.23 20.56 -8.25
N GLY A 149 -14.93 21.14 -7.09
CA GLY A 149 -13.65 21.79 -6.81
C GLY A 149 -12.48 20.80 -6.74
N ILE A 150 -12.74 19.57 -6.29
CA ILE A 150 -11.77 18.48 -6.30
C ILE A 150 -11.37 18.15 -7.74
N LEU A 151 -12.35 17.94 -8.62
CA LEU A 151 -12.11 17.64 -10.03
C LEU A 151 -11.35 18.77 -10.75
N LEU A 152 -11.78 20.03 -10.53
CA LEU A 152 -11.13 21.17 -11.14
C LEU A 152 -9.65 21.26 -10.77
N ASN A 153 -9.34 21.16 -9.46
CA ASN A 153 -7.96 21.27 -9.00
C ASN A 153 -7.12 20.07 -9.46
N ALA A 154 -7.65 18.85 -9.41
CA ALA A 154 -6.98 17.67 -9.92
C ALA A 154 -6.68 17.76 -11.42
N THR A 155 -7.64 18.24 -12.22
CA THR A 155 -7.44 18.44 -13.67
C THR A 155 -6.39 19.48 -13.96
N ARG A 156 -6.40 20.62 -13.26
CA ARG A 156 -5.37 21.67 -13.40
C ARG A 156 -3.98 21.17 -13.07
N LEU A 157 -3.83 20.42 -12.00
CA LEU A 157 -2.54 19.81 -11.62
C LEU A 157 -2.07 18.82 -12.67
N ARG A 158 -2.97 17.97 -13.19
CA ARG A 158 -2.66 17.02 -14.27
C ARG A 158 -2.22 17.73 -15.55
N ASP A 159 -2.93 18.77 -15.96
CA ASP A 159 -2.60 19.55 -17.15
C ASP A 159 -1.25 20.28 -16.99
N ALA A 160 -0.96 20.80 -15.80
CA ALA A 160 0.34 21.41 -15.50
C ALA A 160 1.48 20.39 -15.57
N LEU A 161 1.30 19.18 -15.04
CA LEU A 161 2.26 18.08 -15.15
C LEU A 161 2.48 17.69 -16.62
N ARG A 162 1.39 17.50 -17.38
CA ARG A 162 1.45 17.11 -18.79
C ARG A 162 2.14 18.14 -19.67
N ASN A 163 1.93 19.43 -19.40
CA ASN A 163 2.50 20.54 -20.17
C ASN A 163 3.85 21.02 -19.64
N ASN A 164 4.39 20.37 -18.60
CA ASN A 164 5.63 20.74 -17.94
C ASN A 164 5.62 22.20 -17.41
N THR A 165 4.45 22.68 -16.97
CA THR A 165 4.20 24.04 -16.47
C THR A 165 3.90 24.06 -14.97
N VAL A 166 4.44 23.07 -14.23
CA VAL A 166 4.23 22.97 -12.79
C VAL A 166 4.87 24.15 -12.08
N GLU A 167 4.05 25.00 -11.42
CA GLU A 167 4.55 26.00 -10.50
C GLU A 167 5.10 25.31 -9.25
N ILE A 168 6.14 25.87 -8.64
CA ILE A 168 6.74 25.36 -7.39
C ILE A 168 5.67 25.18 -6.30
N TYR A 169 4.69 26.11 -6.26
CA TYR A 169 3.51 26.01 -5.40
C TYR A 169 2.24 26.01 -6.25
N PRO A 170 1.61 24.85 -6.46
CA PRO A 170 0.35 24.81 -7.19
C PRO A 170 -0.72 25.61 -6.42
N LYS A 171 -1.34 26.58 -7.09
CA LYS A 171 -2.42 27.38 -6.53
C LYS A 171 -3.74 26.64 -6.67
N LEU A 172 -4.27 26.17 -5.53
CA LEU A 172 -5.56 25.50 -5.48
C LEU A 172 -6.69 26.54 -5.47
N GLN A 173 -7.70 26.34 -6.30
CA GLN A 173 -8.90 27.16 -6.31
C GLN A 173 -9.90 26.67 -5.27
N LEU A 174 -10.16 27.48 -4.26
CA LEU A 174 -11.03 27.14 -3.12
C LEU A 174 -12.41 27.79 -3.22
N LYS A 175 -12.51 28.97 -3.88
CA LYS A 175 -13.76 29.72 -3.95
C LYS A 175 -14.72 29.14 -4.98
N GLY A 176 -15.99 29.06 -4.60
CA GLY A 176 -17.08 28.66 -5.50
C GLY A 176 -17.43 27.17 -5.45
N PHE A 177 -16.81 26.41 -4.54
CA PHE A 177 -17.07 24.98 -4.39
C PHE A 177 -17.53 24.65 -2.97
N THR A 178 -18.40 23.68 -2.85
CA THR A 178 -18.89 23.14 -1.57
C THR A 178 -18.12 21.90 -1.13
N ASP A 179 -17.52 21.20 -2.08
CA ASP A 179 -16.78 19.95 -1.89
C ASP A 179 -15.28 20.14 -1.61
N PHE A 180 -14.77 21.40 -1.69
CA PHE A 180 -13.36 21.70 -1.52
C PHE A 180 -13.13 23.02 -0.80
N ARG A 181 -12.65 22.99 0.44
CA ARG A 181 -12.46 24.17 1.30
C ARG A 181 -11.17 24.12 2.11
N LYS A 182 -10.73 25.26 2.57
CA LYS A 182 -9.63 25.37 3.54
C LYS A 182 -10.18 25.24 4.95
N VAL A 183 -9.50 24.47 5.79
CA VAL A 183 -9.72 24.38 7.22
C VAL A 183 -8.54 25.03 7.94
N ASN A 184 -8.80 25.91 8.90
CA ASN A 184 -7.76 26.52 9.72
C ASN A 184 -7.34 25.57 10.83
N GLY A 185 -6.10 25.75 11.36
CA GLY A 185 -5.57 24.83 12.36
C GLY A 185 -6.30 24.81 13.70
N ASP A 186 -6.92 25.92 14.08
CA ASP A 186 -7.77 26.08 15.27
C ASP A 186 -9.12 25.35 15.14
N GLU A 187 -9.66 25.28 13.92
CA GLU A 187 -10.94 24.60 13.61
C GLU A 187 -10.77 23.11 13.32
N LEU A 188 -9.54 22.67 13.07
CA LEU A 188 -9.27 21.34 12.51
C LEU A 188 -9.79 20.17 13.38
N ILE A 189 -9.65 20.28 14.70
CA ILE A 189 -10.12 19.24 15.62
C ILE A 189 -11.64 19.13 15.59
N GLU A 190 -12.34 20.26 15.58
CA GLU A 190 -13.81 20.34 15.48
C GLU A 190 -14.30 19.77 14.15
N GLU A 191 -13.65 20.11 13.05
CA GLU A 191 -14.00 19.64 11.72
C GLU A 191 -13.82 18.14 11.56
N ILE A 192 -12.71 17.58 12.05
CA ILE A 192 -12.49 16.11 12.05
C ILE A 192 -13.53 15.42 12.95
N SER A 193 -13.80 15.97 14.15
CA SER A 193 -14.78 15.42 15.07
C SER A 193 -16.19 15.45 14.49
N SER A 194 -16.55 16.52 13.79
CA SER A 194 -17.82 16.65 13.08
C SER A 194 -17.94 15.63 11.97
N ALA A 195 -16.92 15.47 11.12
CA ALA A 195 -16.89 14.47 10.06
C ALA A 195 -17.03 13.04 10.62
N TYR A 196 -16.35 12.73 11.71
CA TYR A 196 -16.49 11.44 12.39
C TYR A 196 -17.89 11.18 12.94
N SER A 197 -18.54 12.23 13.44
CA SER A 197 -19.91 12.13 14.00
C SER A 197 -20.98 12.01 12.91
N HIS A 198 -20.78 12.65 11.76
CA HIS A 198 -21.76 12.69 10.68
C HIS A 198 -21.63 11.48 9.73
N ASP A 199 -20.41 11.20 9.27
CA ASP A 199 -20.17 10.20 8.20
C ASP A 199 -19.45 8.95 8.71
N GLY A 200 -18.88 9.00 9.91
CA GLY A 200 -18.14 7.90 10.52
C GLY A 200 -16.62 8.01 10.35
N ILE A 201 -15.93 7.30 11.22
CA ILE A 201 -14.46 7.26 11.23
C ILE A 201 -13.94 6.54 9.98
N GLU A 202 -14.70 5.56 9.48
CA GLU A 202 -14.35 4.78 8.29
C GLU A 202 -14.32 5.61 7.02
N GLU A 203 -15.24 6.58 6.94
CA GLU A 203 -15.46 7.43 5.78
C GLU A 203 -14.65 8.75 5.84
N THR A 204 -13.77 8.87 6.82
CA THR A 204 -12.95 10.07 7.01
C THR A 204 -11.48 9.72 7.11
N MET A 205 -10.64 10.37 6.30
CA MET A 205 -9.20 10.10 6.27
C MET A 205 -8.38 11.39 6.24
N ILE A 206 -7.31 11.42 7.04
CA ILE A 206 -6.29 12.48 6.95
C ILE A 206 -5.14 11.98 6.07
N ILE A 207 -4.81 12.73 5.02
CA ILE A 207 -3.72 12.39 4.10
C ILE A 207 -2.57 13.35 4.32
N THR A 208 -1.37 12.79 4.54
CA THR A 208 -0.16 13.56 4.85
C THR A 208 0.98 13.21 3.89
N ARG A 209 2.00 14.07 3.85
CA ARG A 209 3.20 13.86 3.06
C ARG A 209 4.19 12.86 3.66
N SER A 210 4.21 12.69 4.98
CA SER A 210 5.22 11.87 5.67
C SER A 210 4.66 11.03 6.79
N ASN A 211 5.32 9.90 7.10
CA ASN A 211 4.96 9.04 8.22
C ASN A 211 5.01 9.79 9.56
N LYS A 212 6.01 10.67 9.77
CA LYS A 212 6.11 11.50 10.96
C LYS A 212 4.86 12.37 11.17
N ARG A 213 4.36 13.03 10.12
CA ARG A 213 3.12 13.80 10.20
C ARG A 213 1.91 12.91 10.46
N ALA A 214 1.83 11.77 9.78
CA ALA A 214 0.76 10.80 10.03
C ALA A 214 0.74 10.33 11.49
N THR A 215 1.92 10.05 12.08
CA THR A 215 2.03 9.67 13.51
C THR A 215 1.52 10.78 14.43
N ILE A 216 1.86 12.05 14.16
CA ILE A 216 1.37 13.20 14.95
C ILE A 216 -0.16 13.30 14.89
N TYR A 217 -0.76 13.19 13.69
CA TYR A 217 -2.21 13.21 13.53
C TYR A 217 -2.89 12.02 14.20
N ASN A 218 -2.36 10.81 14.00
CA ASN A 218 -2.89 9.61 14.63
C ASN A 218 -2.94 9.71 16.14
N ASN A 219 -1.87 10.19 16.77
CA ASN A 219 -1.81 10.41 18.21
C ASN A 219 -2.75 11.54 18.64
N GLY A 220 -2.80 12.65 17.90
CA GLY A 220 -3.70 13.76 18.17
C GLY A 220 -5.17 13.36 18.13
N ILE A 221 -5.57 12.58 17.12
CA ILE A 221 -6.93 12.08 16.97
C ILE A 221 -7.30 11.14 18.12
N ARG A 222 -6.41 10.17 18.40
CA ARG A 222 -6.67 9.23 19.51
C ARG A 222 -6.86 9.95 20.84
N ASN A 223 -5.98 10.90 21.15
CA ASN A 223 -5.98 11.56 22.46
C ASN A 223 -7.06 12.64 22.57
N ARG A 224 -7.27 13.47 21.54
CA ARG A 224 -8.10 14.68 21.63
C ARG A 224 -9.51 14.50 21.09
N ILE A 225 -9.73 13.56 20.16
CA ILE A 225 -11.05 13.34 19.55
C ILE A 225 -11.66 12.05 20.09
N LEU A 226 -10.88 10.96 20.17
CA LEU A 226 -11.37 9.66 20.58
C LEU A 226 -11.16 9.38 22.08
N TYR A 227 -10.43 10.25 22.79
CA TYR A 227 -10.14 10.15 24.23
C TYR A 227 -9.57 8.79 24.64
N ARG A 228 -8.64 8.26 23.80
CA ARG A 228 -7.98 6.98 24.06
C ARG A 228 -6.60 7.21 24.66
N GLU A 229 -6.44 6.83 25.94
CA GLU A 229 -5.19 6.99 26.68
C GLU A 229 -4.28 5.79 26.54
N GLU A 230 -4.86 4.58 26.45
CA GLU A 230 -4.12 3.33 26.28
C GLU A 230 -3.40 3.28 24.93
N GLU A 231 -2.23 2.63 24.87
CA GLU A 231 -1.49 2.47 23.63
C GLU A 231 -2.30 1.73 22.54
N LEU A 232 -3.17 0.80 22.96
CA LEU A 232 -4.06 0.08 22.08
C LEU A 232 -5.41 -0.13 22.75
N SER A 233 -6.48 0.23 22.06
CA SER A 233 -7.85 0.13 22.59
C SER A 233 -8.76 -0.57 21.58
N ALA A 234 -9.82 -1.22 22.09
CA ALA A 234 -10.91 -1.67 21.23
C ALA A 234 -11.49 -0.51 20.42
N GLY A 235 -11.79 -0.75 19.18
CA GLY A 235 -12.21 0.26 18.19
C GLY A 235 -11.06 1.00 17.52
N ASP A 236 -9.78 0.80 17.91
CA ASP A 236 -8.66 1.39 17.18
C ASP A 236 -8.61 0.88 15.75
N ARG A 237 -8.28 1.79 14.84
CA ARG A 237 -8.04 1.48 13.43
C ARG A 237 -6.56 1.41 13.17
N LEU A 238 -6.14 0.28 12.63
CA LEU A 238 -4.74 0.01 12.30
C LEU A 238 -4.61 -0.30 10.81
N MET A 239 -3.51 0.14 10.23
CA MET A 239 -3.11 -0.25 8.89
C MET A 239 -1.94 -1.22 8.97
N VAL A 240 -2.04 -2.30 8.23
CA VAL A 240 -0.96 -3.29 8.10
C VAL A 240 0.21 -2.66 7.33
N ALA A 241 1.40 -2.76 7.90
CA ALA A 241 2.61 -2.15 7.36
C ALA A 241 3.43 -3.09 6.46
N LYS A 242 3.19 -4.40 6.54
CA LYS A 242 3.90 -5.43 5.78
C LYS A 242 2.98 -6.62 5.51
N ASN A 243 3.09 -7.24 4.32
CA ASN A 243 2.33 -8.45 4.01
C ASN A 243 2.59 -9.56 5.04
N ASN A 244 1.53 -10.28 5.42
CA ASN A 244 1.61 -11.41 6.33
C ASN A 244 0.80 -12.59 5.77
N TYR A 245 1.45 -13.76 5.70
CA TYR A 245 0.89 -14.98 5.10
C TYR A 245 0.59 -16.07 6.13
N TYR A 246 0.94 -15.83 7.38
CA TYR A 246 0.84 -16.81 8.45
C TYR A 246 -0.56 -16.91 9.04
N TRP A 247 -1.14 -15.78 9.40
CA TRP A 247 -2.41 -15.73 10.14
C TRP A 247 -3.65 -16.09 9.32
N THR A 248 -3.49 -16.23 8.02
CA THR A 248 -4.57 -16.59 7.08
C THR A 248 -4.42 -17.99 6.49
N SER A 249 -3.49 -18.80 6.98
CA SER A 249 -3.22 -20.16 6.46
C SER A 249 -4.45 -21.06 6.40
N ASP A 250 -5.37 -20.92 7.36
CA ASP A 250 -6.60 -21.69 7.47
C ASP A 250 -7.85 -20.92 7.02
N CYS A 251 -7.67 -19.70 6.48
CA CYS A 251 -8.76 -18.84 6.06
C CYS A 251 -9.07 -19.04 4.57
N LYS A 252 -10.35 -19.28 4.23
CA LYS A 252 -10.79 -19.43 2.84
C LYS A 252 -11.08 -18.11 2.16
N GLU A 253 -11.45 -17.10 2.94
CA GLU A 253 -11.86 -15.78 2.49
C GLU A 253 -10.66 -14.90 2.13
N MET A 254 -9.52 -15.13 2.79
CA MET A 254 -8.32 -14.32 2.66
C MET A 254 -7.07 -15.19 2.57
N ASP A 255 -6.28 -15.01 1.52
CA ASP A 255 -5.05 -15.79 1.32
C ASP A 255 -3.82 -15.22 2.06
N PHE A 256 -3.83 -13.93 2.36
CA PHE A 256 -2.81 -13.24 3.16
C PHE A 256 -3.34 -11.86 3.58
N ILE A 257 -2.76 -11.33 4.64
CA ILE A 257 -3.01 -9.95 5.09
C ILE A 257 -2.08 -9.03 4.30
N ALA A 258 -2.64 -8.13 3.50
CA ALA A 258 -1.86 -7.27 2.62
C ALA A 258 -1.34 -6.01 3.32
N ASN A 259 -0.18 -5.54 2.89
CA ASN A 259 0.30 -4.20 3.23
C ASN A 259 -0.70 -3.13 2.73
N GLY A 260 -1.08 -2.22 3.62
CA GLY A 260 -2.08 -1.17 3.35
C GLY A 260 -3.51 -1.54 3.73
N GLU A 261 -3.80 -2.78 4.12
CA GLU A 261 -5.11 -3.14 4.66
C GLU A 261 -5.39 -2.45 5.99
N ILE A 262 -6.63 -2.00 6.14
CA ILE A 262 -7.09 -1.37 7.39
C ILE A 262 -7.94 -2.37 8.16
N VAL A 263 -7.61 -2.52 9.44
CA VAL A 263 -8.32 -3.38 10.37
C VAL A 263 -8.79 -2.57 11.58
N GLN A 264 -9.89 -3.01 12.17
CA GLN A 264 -10.39 -2.48 13.43
C GLN A 264 -10.09 -3.47 14.56
N ILE A 265 -9.54 -2.99 15.67
CA ILE A 265 -9.38 -3.78 16.87
C ILE A 265 -10.76 -4.01 17.52
N LEU A 266 -11.18 -5.26 17.63
CA LEU A 266 -12.38 -5.62 18.36
C LEU A 266 -12.08 -5.88 19.84
N ARG A 267 -10.95 -6.54 20.10
CA ARG A 267 -10.53 -6.89 21.46
C ARG A 267 -9.01 -6.95 21.57
N VAL A 268 -8.47 -6.39 22.64
CA VAL A 268 -7.10 -6.62 23.10
C VAL A 268 -7.17 -7.70 24.19
N ARG A 269 -6.53 -8.84 23.96
CA ARG A 269 -6.56 -10.00 24.87
C ARG A 269 -5.42 -9.96 25.87
N ARG A 270 -4.22 -9.74 25.37
CA ARG A 270 -3.00 -9.79 26.16
C ARG A 270 -1.91 -8.96 25.50
N THR A 271 -1.15 -8.23 26.30
CA THR A 271 0.12 -7.62 25.90
C THR A 271 1.27 -8.37 26.58
N THR A 272 2.36 -8.56 25.86
CA THR A 272 3.56 -9.23 26.36
C THR A 272 4.80 -8.50 25.87
N GLU A 273 5.83 -8.48 26.70
CA GLU A 273 7.17 -8.03 26.33
C GLU A 273 8.08 -9.25 26.26
N LEU A 274 8.66 -9.49 25.09
CA LEU A 274 9.52 -10.63 24.83
C LEU A 274 10.55 -10.25 23.76
N TYR A 275 11.76 -10.79 23.80
CA TYR A 275 12.83 -10.50 22.84
C TYR A 275 13.23 -9.01 22.77
N GLY A 276 12.86 -8.22 23.78
CA GLY A 276 13.06 -6.77 23.78
C GLY A 276 12.08 -6.02 22.85
N PHE A 277 10.94 -6.66 22.52
CA PHE A 277 9.82 -6.09 21.77
C PHE A 277 8.50 -6.30 22.52
N ARG A 278 7.50 -5.47 22.17
CA ARG A 278 6.17 -5.51 22.77
C ARG A 278 5.16 -6.04 21.75
N PHE A 279 4.41 -7.03 22.17
CA PHE A 279 3.42 -7.73 21.36
C PHE A 279 2.04 -7.60 21.97
N ALA A 280 1.01 -7.63 21.14
CA ALA A 280 -0.36 -7.78 21.60
C ALA A 280 -1.09 -8.90 20.83
N ASP A 281 -1.77 -9.76 21.57
CA ASP A 281 -2.74 -10.70 21.02
C ASP A 281 -4.09 -10.00 20.90
N VAL A 282 -4.60 -9.89 19.70
CA VAL A 282 -5.79 -9.10 19.41
C VAL A 282 -6.75 -9.86 18.50
N THR A 283 -8.06 -9.56 18.66
CA THR A 283 -9.06 -9.89 17.64
C THR A 283 -9.28 -8.67 16.78
N VAL A 284 -9.12 -8.80 15.47
CA VAL A 284 -9.31 -7.72 14.50
C VAL A 284 -10.43 -8.05 13.53
N ARG A 285 -11.13 -7.02 13.04
CA ARG A 285 -12.07 -7.10 11.94
C ARG A 285 -11.47 -6.45 10.70
N PHE A 286 -11.48 -7.18 9.60
CA PHE A 286 -11.16 -6.67 8.28
C PHE A 286 -12.44 -6.11 7.67
N GLN A 287 -12.55 -4.79 7.59
CA GLN A 287 -13.78 -4.11 7.11
C GLN A 287 -14.18 -4.59 5.72
N ASP A 288 -13.20 -4.83 4.92
CA ASP A 288 -13.35 -5.18 3.53
C ASP A 288 -13.82 -6.62 3.28
N TYR A 289 -13.68 -7.54 4.23
CA TYR A 289 -13.99 -8.96 4.06
C TYR A 289 -15.08 -9.45 5.01
N ASP A 290 -15.57 -8.59 5.90
CA ASP A 290 -16.43 -8.96 7.04
C ASP A 290 -15.87 -10.17 7.82
N LEU A 291 -14.53 -10.19 7.95
CA LEU A 291 -13.75 -11.28 8.53
C LEU A 291 -13.13 -10.84 9.83
N GLU A 292 -13.28 -11.68 10.86
CA GLU A 292 -12.61 -11.51 12.15
C GLU A 292 -11.49 -12.53 12.30
N LEU A 293 -10.30 -12.07 12.68
CA LEU A 293 -9.15 -12.93 12.94
C LEU A 293 -8.50 -12.61 14.28
N ASP A 294 -8.02 -13.66 14.93
CA ASP A 294 -7.11 -13.55 16.06
C ASP A 294 -5.68 -13.51 15.54
N ILE A 295 -4.99 -12.41 15.79
CA ILE A 295 -3.62 -12.20 15.32
C ILE A 295 -2.73 -11.66 16.43
N LYS A 296 -1.43 -11.77 16.25
CA LYS A 296 -0.42 -11.11 17.08
C LYS A 296 0.13 -9.91 16.34
N ILE A 297 0.11 -8.73 16.97
CA ILE A 297 0.64 -7.48 16.40
C ILE A 297 1.86 -6.99 17.18
N LEU A 298 2.74 -6.25 16.49
CA LEU A 298 3.93 -5.62 17.05
C LEU A 298 3.62 -4.18 17.43
N LEU A 299 3.64 -3.87 18.73
CA LEU A 299 3.32 -2.54 19.24
C LEU A 299 4.42 -1.51 18.93
N ASP A 300 5.67 -1.94 18.89
CA ASP A 300 6.80 -1.05 18.61
C ASP A 300 6.72 -0.36 17.25
N THR A 301 5.96 -0.90 16.30
CA THR A 301 5.75 -0.25 15.00
C THR A 301 4.74 0.90 15.03
N LEU A 302 3.87 0.98 16.05
CA LEU A 302 2.81 1.99 16.11
C LEU A 302 3.35 3.42 16.12
N GLN A 303 4.46 3.66 16.82
CA GLN A 303 5.04 4.99 17.07
C GLN A 303 6.27 5.31 16.19
N THR A 304 6.73 4.39 15.36
CA THR A 304 7.91 4.64 14.52
C THR A 304 7.60 5.62 13.36
N ASP A 305 8.56 6.44 12.97
CA ASP A 305 8.45 7.33 11.80
C ASP A 305 8.74 6.60 10.48
N THR A 306 9.19 5.34 10.54
CA THR A 306 9.45 4.49 9.38
C THR A 306 8.17 3.77 8.92
N PRO A 307 8.06 3.38 7.64
CA PRO A 307 6.87 2.67 7.13
C PRO A 307 6.60 1.34 7.84
N ALA A 308 7.64 0.64 8.27
CA ALA A 308 7.59 -0.64 9.00
C ALA A 308 8.78 -0.70 9.97
N LEU A 309 8.97 -1.82 10.67
CA LEU A 309 10.12 -2.01 11.56
C LEU A 309 11.44 -1.88 10.77
N PRO A 310 12.40 -1.05 11.20
CA PRO A 310 13.70 -0.93 10.57
C PRO A 310 14.42 -2.26 10.42
N LYS A 311 15.23 -2.42 9.36
CA LYS A 311 15.92 -3.68 9.05
C LYS A 311 16.72 -4.20 10.24
N GLU A 312 17.48 -3.34 10.91
CA GLU A 312 18.31 -3.72 12.07
C GLU A 312 17.47 -4.33 13.20
N LEU A 313 16.28 -3.76 13.47
CA LEU A 313 15.37 -4.29 14.49
C LEU A 313 14.65 -5.57 14.02
N ASN A 314 14.34 -5.69 12.73
CA ASN A 314 13.83 -6.95 12.16
C ASN A 314 14.87 -8.06 12.28
N ASP A 315 16.12 -7.77 11.96
CA ASP A 315 17.23 -8.73 12.07
C ASP A 315 17.46 -9.12 13.54
N LYS A 316 17.42 -8.15 14.47
CA LYS A 316 17.49 -8.43 15.91
C LYS A 316 16.38 -9.37 16.34
N LEU A 317 15.12 -9.08 16.00
CA LEU A 317 13.98 -9.94 16.33
C LEU A 317 14.17 -11.35 15.76
N PHE A 318 14.61 -11.45 14.50
CA PHE A 318 14.88 -12.71 13.84
C PHE A 318 15.92 -13.56 14.59
N PHE A 319 17.08 -12.99 14.91
CA PHE A 319 18.16 -13.73 15.56
C PHE A 319 17.80 -14.12 17.00
N THR A 320 17.12 -13.22 17.74
CA THR A 320 16.73 -13.51 19.12
C THR A 320 15.67 -14.63 19.19
N ILE A 321 14.70 -14.66 18.27
CA ILE A 321 13.77 -15.80 18.19
C ILE A 321 14.47 -17.09 17.74
N LEU A 322 15.49 -16.99 16.88
CA LEU A 322 16.23 -18.15 16.39
C LEU A 322 17.01 -18.86 17.53
N GLU A 323 17.47 -18.11 18.53
CA GLU A 323 18.14 -18.64 19.72
C GLU A 323 17.26 -19.61 20.53
N ASP A 324 15.93 -19.39 20.57
CA ASP A 324 14.99 -20.29 21.24
C ASP A 324 14.92 -21.69 20.63
N TYR A 325 15.47 -21.87 19.43
CA TYR A 325 15.49 -23.13 18.70
C TYR A 325 16.89 -23.74 18.61
N ASP A 326 17.83 -23.34 19.49
CA ASP A 326 19.22 -23.83 19.47
C ASP A 326 19.37 -25.31 19.81
N ASP A 327 18.37 -25.87 20.49
CA ASP A 327 18.27 -27.31 20.77
C ASP A 327 18.04 -28.18 19.52
N ILE A 328 17.60 -27.58 18.40
CA ILE A 328 17.29 -28.29 17.15
C ILE A 328 18.60 -28.51 16.37
N PRO A 329 19.00 -29.78 16.11
CA PRO A 329 20.34 -30.07 15.55
C PRO A 329 20.53 -29.59 14.10
N THR A 330 19.43 -29.45 13.34
CA THR A 330 19.50 -29.10 11.91
C THR A 330 19.03 -27.68 11.62
N LYS A 331 19.79 -26.97 10.81
CA LYS A 331 19.44 -25.62 10.36
C LYS A 331 18.05 -25.58 9.69
N ALA A 332 17.70 -26.59 8.90
CA ALA A 332 16.40 -26.72 8.26
C ALA A 332 15.28 -26.91 9.29
N GLY A 333 15.52 -27.67 10.36
CA GLY A 333 14.58 -27.86 11.46
C GLY A 333 14.32 -26.57 12.23
N LYS A 334 15.39 -25.81 12.59
CA LYS A 334 15.29 -24.50 13.22
C LYS A 334 14.43 -23.55 12.38
N MET A 335 14.73 -23.43 11.09
CA MET A 335 13.99 -22.56 10.17
C MET A 335 12.51 -22.98 10.01
N LYS A 336 12.23 -24.29 10.01
CA LYS A 336 10.83 -24.78 9.95
C LYS A 336 10.05 -24.37 11.20
N LYS A 337 10.64 -24.51 12.39
CA LYS A 337 9.99 -24.08 13.65
C LYS A 337 9.82 -22.58 13.71
N MET A 338 10.84 -21.82 13.35
CA MET A 338 10.79 -20.37 13.31
C MET A 338 9.69 -19.83 12.37
N LYS A 339 9.55 -20.42 11.16
CA LYS A 339 8.47 -20.07 10.22
C LYS A 339 7.06 -20.35 10.79
N ALA A 340 6.94 -21.22 11.76
CA ALA A 340 5.70 -21.52 12.47
C ALA A 340 5.53 -20.72 13.78
N ASP A 341 6.50 -19.87 14.14
CA ASP A 341 6.47 -19.10 15.37
C ASP A 341 5.57 -17.86 15.22
N PRO A 342 4.59 -17.62 16.13
CA PRO A 342 3.71 -16.47 16.08
C PRO A 342 4.42 -15.11 16.28
N HIS A 343 5.55 -15.07 17.01
CA HIS A 343 6.31 -13.81 17.22
C HIS A 343 7.14 -13.46 16.00
N TYR A 344 7.68 -14.47 15.29
CA TYR A 344 8.33 -14.25 14.00
C TYR A 344 7.34 -13.74 12.95
N ASN A 345 6.12 -14.29 12.97
CA ASN A 345 5.05 -13.94 12.03
C ASN A 345 4.16 -12.81 12.54
N VAL A 346 4.64 -12.01 13.49
CA VAL A 346 3.90 -10.88 14.02
C VAL A 346 3.49 -9.89 12.92
N VAL A 347 2.26 -9.38 12.99
CA VAL A 347 1.77 -8.38 12.04
C VAL A 347 2.28 -7.01 12.46
N GLN A 348 3.01 -6.35 11.58
CA GLN A 348 3.46 -4.98 11.78
C GLN A 348 2.34 -4.01 11.40
N VAL A 349 2.04 -3.05 12.28
CA VAL A 349 0.88 -2.17 12.14
C VAL A 349 1.18 -0.72 12.47
N LYS A 350 0.37 0.19 11.94
CA LYS A 350 0.35 1.62 12.24
C LYS A 350 -1.08 2.03 12.57
N TYR A 351 -1.27 3.12 13.31
CA TYR A 351 -2.61 3.71 13.39
C TYR A 351 -3.06 4.22 12.02
N ALA A 352 -4.36 4.17 11.74
CA ALA A 352 -4.93 4.40 10.43
C ALA A 352 -6.03 5.49 10.40
N TYR A 353 -5.89 6.53 11.20
CA TYR A 353 -6.70 7.75 11.13
C TYR A 353 -6.07 8.77 10.18
N ALA A 354 -4.75 8.75 10.09
CA ALA A 354 -3.95 9.52 9.15
C ALA A 354 -2.92 8.63 8.47
N ILE A 355 -2.79 8.76 7.16
CA ILE A 355 -1.90 7.96 6.32
C ILE A 355 -1.12 8.84 5.34
N THR A 356 -0.07 8.30 4.73
CA THR A 356 0.69 9.02 3.69
C THR A 356 -0.01 8.94 2.34
N CYS A 357 0.28 9.90 1.44
CA CYS A 357 -0.25 9.92 0.07
C CYS A 357 -0.06 8.59 -0.66
N HIS A 358 1.12 7.96 -0.58
CA HIS A 358 1.36 6.66 -1.20
C HIS A 358 0.44 5.56 -0.65
N LYS A 359 0.13 5.59 0.65
CA LYS A 359 -0.77 4.62 1.28
C LYS A 359 -2.23 4.91 1.00
N ALA A 360 -2.56 6.14 0.60
CA ALA A 360 -3.91 6.56 0.23
C ALA A 360 -4.29 6.20 -1.21
N GLN A 361 -3.31 5.87 -2.06
CA GLN A 361 -3.58 5.48 -3.45
C GLN A 361 -4.54 4.29 -3.53
N GLY A 362 -5.52 4.37 -4.44
CA GLY A 362 -6.60 3.40 -4.56
C GLY A 362 -7.66 3.47 -3.45
N GLY A 363 -7.54 4.41 -2.48
CA GLY A 363 -8.51 4.64 -1.44
C GLY A 363 -9.61 5.64 -1.85
N GLN A 364 -10.79 5.50 -1.22
CA GLN A 364 -11.93 6.41 -1.40
C GLN A 364 -12.56 6.67 -0.04
N TRP A 365 -12.87 7.93 0.27
CA TRP A 365 -13.50 8.36 1.51
C TRP A 365 -14.45 9.52 1.22
N MET A 366 -15.50 9.66 2.02
CA MET A 366 -16.43 10.77 1.95
C MET A 366 -15.75 12.09 2.34
N ASN A 367 -14.89 12.05 3.36
CA ASN A 367 -14.15 13.21 3.86
C ASN A 367 -12.65 12.96 3.83
N VAL A 368 -11.93 13.86 3.18
CA VAL A 368 -10.47 13.83 3.13
C VAL A 368 -9.89 15.15 3.64
N PHE A 369 -9.10 15.08 4.69
CA PHE A 369 -8.31 16.20 5.18
C PHE A 369 -6.90 16.09 4.62
N LEU A 370 -6.54 16.99 3.69
CA LEU A 370 -5.23 16.97 3.05
C LEU A 370 -4.27 17.94 3.77
N ASP A 371 -3.25 17.39 4.40
CA ASP A 371 -2.16 18.17 4.97
C ASP A 371 -0.91 18.10 4.09
N ILE A 372 -0.69 19.13 3.30
CA ILE A 372 0.50 19.27 2.44
C ILE A 372 1.77 19.62 3.24
N GLY A 373 1.62 19.93 4.53
CA GLY A 373 2.72 20.34 5.41
C GLY A 373 3.22 21.75 5.11
N TYR A 374 4.17 22.19 5.94
CA TYR A 374 4.88 23.43 5.70
C TYR A 374 6.10 23.14 4.82
N MET A 375 6.22 23.88 3.72
CA MET A 375 7.35 23.82 2.80
C MET A 375 7.90 25.22 2.60
N THR A 376 9.21 25.42 2.83
CA THR A 376 9.89 26.65 2.48
C THR A 376 10.36 26.59 1.02
N GLU A 377 10.60 27.76 0.42
CA GLU A 377 11.20 27.84 -0.92
C GLU A 377 12.55 27.13 -0.98
N GLU A 378 13.35 27.20 0.09
CA GLU A 378 14.63 26.49 0.20
C GLU A 378 14.47 24.97 0.20
N MET A 379 13.49 24.43 0.92
CA MET A 379 13.20 22.98 0.93
C MET A 379 12.78 22.49 -0.45
N LEU A 380 12.01 23.29 -1.18
CA LEU A 380 11.60 22.96 -2.54
C LEU A 380 12.78 23.04 -3.52
N ALA A 381 13.61 24.08 -3.41
CA ALA A 381 14.81 24.23 -4.22
C ALA A 381 15.81 23.09 -3.98
N GLN A 382 15.96 22.61 -2.75
CA GLN A 382 16.77 21.43 -2.43
C GLN A 382 16.16 20.15 -3.02
N GLY A 383 14.84 19.96 -2.94
CA GLY A 383 14.15 18.82 -3.55
C GLY A 383 14.30 18.78 -5.08
N ILE A 384 14.22 19.95 -5.74
CA ILE A 384 14.45 20.09 -7.19
C ILE A 384 15.91 19.79 -7.54
N ARG A 385 16.89 20.30 -6.78
CA ARG A 385 18.32 20.01 -6.99
C ARG A 385 18.64 18.53 -6.84
N LEU A 386 18.13 17.87 -5.81
CA LEU A 386 18.31 16.42 -5.61
C LEU A 386 17.70 15.61 -6.74
N ALA A 387 16.55 16.02 -7.27
CA ALA A 387 15.97 15.42 -8.45
C ALA A 387 16.83 15.62 -9.71
N GLU A 388 17.36 16.85 -9.95
CA GLU A 388 18.24 17.13 -11.07
C GLU A 388 19.60 16.44 -10.97
N GLU A 389 20.17 16.32 -9.77
CA GLU A 389 21.43 15.59 -9.54
C GLU A 389 21.27 14.09 -9.74
N SER A 390 20.11 13.51 -9.37
CA SER A 390 19.80 12.10 -9.66
C SER A 390 19.60 11.82 -11.15
N TYR A 391 19.30 12.85 -11.95
CA TYR A 391 19.19 12.74 -13.42
C TYR A 391 20.57 12.80 -14.12
N ARG A 392 21.62 13.31 -13.44
CA ARG A 392 22.96 13.49 -14.02
C ARG A 392 23.97 12.44 -13.58
N ALA A 393 23.61 11.58 -12.64
CA ALA A 393 24.43 10.46 -12.14
C ALA A 393 23.94 9.12 -12.74
#